data_b4c40d8ca93cd29e59168edb22e70f31
#
_entry.id   b4c40d8ca93cd29e59168edb22e70f31
#
_cell.length_a   1.000
_cell.length_b   1.000
_cell.length_c   1.000
_cell.angle_alpha   90.00
_cell.angle_beta   90.00
_cell.angle_gamma   90.00
#
_symmetry.space_group_name_H-M   'P 1'
#
loop_
_entity.id
_entity.type
_entity.pdbx_description
1 polymer ?
#
loop_
_entity_poly.entity_id
_entity_poly.type
_entity_poly.pdbx_seq_one_letter_code
_entity_poly.pdbx_strand_id
1 'polypeptide(L)'
;MTPRILFLGVGKMGLPMSRHLKTAGHTVQVHDLDPERMRLAHAAGLTLVSDPKEALQDADVVISSLPNDAALNGVAAWLAHLGHEKLIWIDTSTVSLQSSAHAAQQVAARGVMHLRVTVSGNNHMAEAAQLTVLASGPKDVFERMLPILKPWGPNQFYLGQGEQARLMKLVINLMIAQTSAMLSEAINLGQRGGLDWAQMWQVIGASAVGSPIVKAKAVQLSQHDYTPTFTVHQMLKDIGLMMQAGEQLNVPLPQLAMTQQLMRAAIAQGDGELDYAAIIRAMTRASGQNTPS
;
A
#
# COMPACT_ATOMS: atom_id res chain seq x y z
N MET A 1 -30.20 -5.76 -4.36
CA MET A 1 -29.53 -5.12 -5.52
C MET A 1 -28.03 -5.08 -5.25
N THR A 2 -27.23 -5.32 -6.28
CA THR A 2 -25.76 -5.21 -6.18
C THR A 2 -25.40 -3.72 -6.11
N PRO A 3 -24.58 -3.26 -5.15
CA PRO A 3 -24.25 -1.86 -5.01
C PRO A 3 -23.49 -1.33 -6.24
N ARG A 4 -23.79 -0.09 -6.63
CA ARG A 4 -23.07 0.65 -7.68
C ARG A 4 -21.83 1.26 -7.06
N ILE A 5 -20.68 0.98 -7.63
CA ILE A 5 -19.38 1.35 -7.08
C ILE A 5 -18.73 2.39 -7.97
N LEU A 6 -18.33 3.53 -7.39
CA LEU A 6 -17.41 4.48 -7.99
C LEU A 6 -16.02 4.26 -7.39
N PHE A 7 -15.04 3.87 -8.21
CA PHE A 7 -13.66 3.61 -7.77
C PHE A 7 -12.73 4.74 -8.21
N LEU A 8 -12.10 5.40 -7.26
CA LEU A 8 -11.20 6.55 -7.45
C LEU A 8 -9.74 6.12 -7.24
N GLY A 9 -8.92 6.29 -8.28
CA GLY A 9 -7.52 5.88 -8.27
C GLY A 9 -7.32 4.45 -8.76
N VAL A 10 -7.00 4.29 -10.05
CA VAL A 10 -6.73 2.98 -10.69
C VAL A 10 -5.24 2.79 -10.99
N GLY A 11 -4.41 3.12 -10.01
CA GLY A 11 -2.98 2.83 -10.02
C GLY A 11 -2.67 1.34 -9.90
N LYS A 12 -1.41 1.01 -9.54
CA LYS A 12 -0.92 -0.40 -9.43
C LYS A 12 -1.78 -1.29 -8.52
N MET A 13 -2.42 -0.73 -7.49
CA MET A 13 -3.30 -1.47 -6.58
C MET A 13 -4.77 -1.34 -6.95
N GLY A 14 -5.23 -0.14 -7.29
CA GLY A 14 -6.65 0.12 -7.57
C GLY A 14 -7.16 -0.58 -8.83
N LEU A 15 -6.33 -0.69 -9.87
CA LEU A 15 -6.72 -1.34 -11.13
C LEU A 15 -7.06 -2.83 -10.93
N PRO A 16 -6.20 -3.69 -10.36
CA PRO A 16 -6.57 -5.08 -10.10
C PRO A 16 -7.74 -5.22 -9.12
N MET A 17 -7.81 -4.40 -8.06
CA MET A 17 -8.92 -4.44 -7.12
C MET A 17 -10.26 -4.12 -7.78
N SER A 18 -10.32 -3.11 -8.66
CA SER A 18 -11.55 -2.77 -9.40
C SER A 18 -11.94 -3.86 -10.40
N ARG A 19 -10.97 -4.52 -11.05
CA ARG A 19 -11.22 -5.68 -11.94
C ARG A 19 -11.85 -6.85 -11.19
N HIS A 20 -11.34 -7.19 -10.00
CA HIS A 20 -11.91 -8.27 -9.19
C HIS A 20 -13.35 -7.98 -8.77
N LEU A 21 -13.68 -6.73 -8.45
CA LEU A 21 -15.05 -6.33 -8.16
C LEU A 21 -15.96 -6.53 -9.38
N LYS A 22 -15.51 -6.12 -10.56
CA LYS A 22 -16.26 -6.35 -11.80
C LYS A 22 -16.46 -7.85 -12.06
N THR A 23 -15.40 -8.65 -11.91
CA THR A 23 -15.47 -10.11 -12.09
C THR A 23 -16.42 -10.76 -11.08
N ALA A 24 -16.52 -10.22 -9.86
CA ALA A 24 -17.48 -10.65 -8.84
C ALA A 24 -18.94 -10.21 -9.12
N GLY A 25 -19.19 -9.54 -10.23
CA GLY A 25 -20.53 -9.14 -10.66
C GLY A 25 -21.01 -7.79 -10.15
N HIS A 26 -20.12 -6.95 -9.60
CA HIS A 26 -20.48 -5.60 -9.20
C HIS A 26 -20.47 -4.63 -10.39
N THR A 27 -21.36 -3.63 -10.36
CA THR A 27 -21.32 -2.49 -11.28
C THR A 27 -20.24 -1.53 -10.81
N VAL A 28 -19.13 -1.45 -11.56
CA VAL A 28 -17.96 -0.64 -11.20
C VAL A 28 -17.68 0.40 -12.27
N GLN A 29 -17.70 1.65 -11.87
CA GLN A 29 -17.24 2.79 -12.65
C GLN A 29 -15.93 3.31 -12.05
N VAL A 30 -14.97 3.70 -12.88
CA VAL A 30 -13.64 4.10 -12.41
C VAL A 30 -13.26 5.49 -12.89
N HIS A 31 -12.49 6.20 -12.06
CA HIS A 31 -11.90 7.49 -12.39
C HIS A 31 -10.48 7.59 -11.83
N ASP A 32 -9.60 8.18 -12.62
CA ASP A 32 -8.24 8.57 -12.22
C ASP A 32 -7.90 9.92 -12.88
N LEU A 33 -7.05 10.70 -12.23
CA LEU A 33 -6.56 11.96 -12.77
C LEU A 33 -5.49 11.77 -13.88
N ASP A 34 -4.83 10.59 -13.88
CA ASP A 34 -3.81 10.24 -14.86
C ASP A 34 -4.47 9.60 -16.11
N PRO A 35 -4.37 10.24 -17.28
CA PRO A 35 -4.94 9.69 -18.52
C PRO A 35 -4.40 8.32 -18.90
N GLU A 36 -3.14 8.02 -18.57
CA GLU A 36 -2.56 6.70 -18.84
C GLU A 36 -3.19 5.62 -17.96
N ARG A 37 -3.50 5.93 -16.69
CA ARG A 37 -4.24 5.02 -15.80
C ARG A 37 -5.66 4.76 -16.33
N MET A 38 -6.32 5.80 -16.83
CA MET A 38 -7.63 5.66 -17.46
C MET A 38 -7.57 4.78 -18.72
N ARG A 39 -6.55 4.97 -19.56
CA ARG A 39 -6.33 4.12 -20.75
C ARG A 39 -6.14 2.64 -20.37
N LEU A 40 -5.32 2.37 -19.36
CA LEU A 40 -5.10 1.00 -18.85
C LEU A 40 -6.38 0.40 -18.26
N ALA A 41 -7.16 1.18 -17.54
CA ALA A 41 -8.45 0.74 -16.99
C ALA A 41 -9.45 0.39 -18.10
N HIS A 42 -9.50 1.18 -19.17
CA HIS A 42 -10.31 0.88 -20.35
C HIS A 42 -9.88 -0.42 -21.03
N ALA A 43 -8.58 -0.59 -21.24
CA ALA A 43 -8.01 -1.82 -21.82
C ALA A 43 -8.30 -3.07 -20.96
N ALA A 44 -8.43 -2.88 -19.64
CA ALA A 44 -8.85 -3.91 -18.70
C ALA A 44 -10.37 -4.14 -18.68
N GLY A 45 -11.11 -3.46 -19.55
CA GLY A 45 -12.56 -3.59 -19.73
C GLY A 45 -13.39 -2.89 -18.65
N LEU A 46 -12.84 -1.98 -17.85
CA LEU A 46 -13.59 -1.22 -16.84
C LEU A 46 -14.38 -0.07 -17.49
N THR A 47 -15.49 0.31 -16.87
CA THR A 47 -16.31 1.44 -17.30
C THR A 47 -15.72 2.72 -16.77
N LEU A 48 -15.28 3.60 -17.66
CA LEU A 48 -14.67 4.88 -17.29
C LEU A 48 -15.75 5.95 -17.07
N VAL A 49 -15.49 6.86 -16.12
CA VAL A 49 -16.24 8.12 -16.00
C VAL A 49 -15.29 9.29 -16.13
N SER A 50 -15.67 10.28 -16.96
CA SER A 50 -14.91 11.51 -17.14
C SER A 50 -15.15 12.50 -16.01
N ASP A 51 -16.40 12.64 -15.56
CA ASP A 51 -16.77 13.43 -14.39
C ASP A 51 -17.26 12.55 -13.26
N PRO A 52 -16.47 12.36 -12.18
CA PRO A 52 -16.88 11.53 -11.06
C PRO A 52 -18.06 12.12 -10.27
N LYS A 53 -18.42 13.40 -10.46
CA LYS A 53 -19.58 14.02 -9.79
C LYS A 53 -20.89 13.41 -10.26
N GLU A 54 -21.02 13.17 -11.57
CA GLU A 54 -22.23 12.53 -12.11
C GLU A 54 -22.37 11.10 -11.57
N ALA A 55 -21.27 10.34 -11.59
CA ALA A 55 -21.27 8.96 -11.10
C ALA A 55 -21.54 8.86 -9.58
N LEU A 56 -21.16 9.87 -8.79
CA LEU A 56 -21.39 9.93 -7.35
C LEU A 56 -22.90 9.96 -7.01
N GLN A 57 -23.72 10.64 -7.81
CA GLN A 57 -25.14 10.77 -7.55
C GLN A 57 -25.84 9.40 -7.52
N ASP A 58 -25.32 8.47 -8.28
CA ASP A 58 -25.84 7.14 -8.43
C ASP A 58 -25.06 6.07 -7.64
N ALA A 59 -23.94 6.41 -7.04
CA ALA A 59 -23.09 5.48 -6.32
C ALA A 59 -23.65 5.13 -4.93
N ASP A 60 -23.69 3.84 -4.62
CA ASP A 60 -23.96 3.36 -3.26
C ASP A 60 -22.67 3.29 -2.43
N VAL A 61 -21.54 3.06 -3.12
CA VAL A 61 -20.22 2.92 -2.52
C VAL A 61 -19.17 3.70 -3.35
N VAL A 62 -18.39 4.53 -2.68
CA VAL A 62 -17.16 5.09 -3.23
C VAL A 62 -15.98 4.32 -2.66
N ILE A 63 -15.08 3.85 -3.51
CA ILE A 63 -13.82 3.24 -3.10
C ILE A 63 -12.69 4.12 -3.58
N SER A 64 -11.70 4.40 -2.72
CA SER A 64 -10.53 5.20 -3.10
C SER A 64 -9.22 4.47 -2.81
N SER A 65 -8.24 4.64 -3.73
CA SER A 65 -6.87 4.11 -3.62
C SER A 65 -5.89 5.20 -4.03
N LEU A 66 -5.50 6.04 -3.08
CA LEU A 66 -4.89 7.34 -3.29
C LEU A 66 -3.41 7.36 -2.87
N PRO A 67 -2.58 8.25 -3.46
CA PRO A 67 -1.14 8.25 -3.23
C PRO A 67 -0.70 8.86 -1.89
N ASN A 68 -1.47 9.79 -1.32
CA ASN A 68 -1.05 10.59 -0.17
C ASN A 68 -2.21 11.28 0.56
N ASP A 69 -1.87 11.95 1.68
CA ASP A 69 -2.80 12.69 2.53
C ASP A 69 -3.55 13.81 1.80
N ALA A 70 -2.88 14.53 0.90
CA ALA A 70 -3.50 15.62 0.15
C ALA A 70 -4.63 15.11 -0.74
N ALA A 71 -4.40 14.00 -1.45
CA ALA A 71 -5.41 13.36 -2.28
C ALA A 71 -6.58 12.83 -1.43
N LEU A 72 -6.31 12.22 -0.27
CA LEU A 72 -7.34 11.77 0.67
C LEU A 72 -8.22 12.93 1.13
N ASN A 73 -7.59 14.02 1.58
CA ASN A 73 -8.30 15.21 2.07
C ASN A 73 -9.14 15.87 0.96
N GLY A 74 -8.63 15.87 -0.29
CA GLY A 74 -9.39 16.34 -1.45
C GLY A 74 -10.66 15.52 -1.69
N VAL A 75 -10.56 14.19 -1.65
CA VAL A 75 -11.72 13.29 -1.79
C VAL A 75 -12.67 13.45 -0.60
N ALA A 76 -12.17 13.58 0.63
CA ALA A 76 -13.00 13.79 1.81
C ALA A 76 -13.80 15.10 1.72
N ALA A 77 -13.17 16.20 1.32
CA ALA A 77 -13.83 17.49 1.13
C ALA A 77 -14.91 17.42 0.03
N TRP A 78 -14.60 16.73 -1.07
CA TRP A 78 -15.53 16.51 -2.17
C TRP A 78 -16.75 15.69 -1.72
N LEU A 79 -16.56 14.59 -0.96
CA LEU A 79 -17.64 13.76 -0.42
C LEU A 79 -18.44 14.49 0.67
N ALA A 80 -17.79 15.32 1.48
CA ALA A 80 -18.48 16.15 2.47
C ALA A 80 -19.38 17.21 1.82
N HIS A 81 -19.05 17.65 0.60
CA HIS A 81 -19.85 18.63 -0.14
C HIS A 81 -20.97 17.96 -0.95
N LEU A 82 -20.69 16.88 -1.69
CA LEU A 82 -21.60 16.28 -2.67
C LEU A 82 -22.16 14.92 -2.26
N GLY A 83 -21.62 14.28 -1.23
CA GLY A 83 -22.08 12.96 -0.76
C GLY A 83 -23.49 13.01 -0.16
N HIS A 84 -24.09 11.84 0.05
CA HIS A 84 -25.42 11.67 0.63
C HIS A 84 -25.40 10.68 1.81
N GLU A 85 -26.40 10.72 2.66
CA GLU A 85 -26.47 9.98 3.94
C GLU A 85 -26.37 8.45 3.82
N LYS A 86 -26.67 7.87 2.64
CA LYS A 86 -26.59 6.42 2.41
C LYS A 86 -25.25 5.99 1.83
N LEU A 87 -24.39 6.94 1.46
CA LEU A 87 -23.12 6.67 0.82
C LEU A 87 -22.15 6.00 1.80
N ILE A 88 -21.49 4.96 1.34
CA ILE A 88 -20.36 4.33 2.06
C ILE A 88 -19.08 4.68 1.33
N TRP A 89 -18.12 5.26 2.05
CA TRP A 89 -16.77 5.50 1.54
C TRP A 89 -15.81 4.47 2.11
N ILE A 90 -15.21 3.67 1.24
CA ILE A 90 -14.14 2.71 1.54
C ILE A 90 -12.83 3.31 1.03
N ASP A 91 -11.90 3.65 1.92
CA ASP A 91 -10.60 4.15 1.49
C ASP A 91 -9.48 3.17 1.78
N THR A 92 -8.72 2.82 0.72
CA THR A 92 -7.65 1.80 0.76
C THR A 92 -6.24 2.40 0.79
N SER A 93 -6.14 3.72 0.89
CA SER A 93 -4.87 4.46 0.81
C SER A 93 -3.95 4.22 2.00
N THR A 94 -2.64 4.37 1.81
CA THR A 94 -1.66 4.40 2.90
C THR A 94 -1.32 5.86 3.20
N VAL A 95 -1.89 6.37 4.28
CA VAL A 95 -1.92 7.79 4.69
C VAL A 95 -1.68 7.93 6.19
N SER A 96 -1.48 9.16 6.67
CA SER A 96 -1.32 9.44 8.08
C SER A 96 -2.60 9.17 8.88
N LEU A 97 -2.43 8.79 10.16
CA LEU A 97 -3.55 8.60 11.09
C LEU A 97 -4.34 9.90 11.25
N GLN A 98 -3.64 11.04 11.30
CA GLN A 98 -4.24 12.36 11.46
C GLN A 98 -5.13 12.75 10.28
N SER A 99 -4.62 12.63 9.04
CA SER A 99 -5.41 12.93 7.84
C SER A 99 -6.59 11.98 7.69
N SER A 100 -6.43 10.70 8.02
CA SER A 100 -7.52 9.73 7.99
C SER A 100 -8.62 10.05 9.01
N ALA A 101 -8.26 10.41 10.25
CA ALA A 101 -9.22 10.82 11.28
C ALA A 101 -9.95 12.11 10.89
N HIS A 102 -9.22 13.09 10.34
CA HIS A 102 -9.81 14.35 9.87
C HIS A 102 -10.80 14.10 8.71
N ALA A 103 -10.42 13.31 7.72
CA ALA A 103 -11.28 12.93 6.60
C ALA A 103 -12.57 12.24 7.08
N ALA A 104 -12.46 11.34 8.07
CA ALA A 104 -13.62 10.69 8.66
C ALA A 104 -14.59 11.67 9.32
N GLN A 105 -14.07 12.66 10.06
CA GLN A 105 -14.89 13.71 10.70
C GLN A 105 -15.60 14.58 9.66
N GLN A 106 -14.90 14.96 8.59
CA GLN A 106 -15.49 15.77 7.51
C GLN A 106 -16.68 15.08 6.85
N VAL A 107 -16.52 13.81 6.47
CA VAL A 107 -17.61 13.10 5.76
C VAL A 107 -18.75 12.70 6.68
N ALA A 108 -18.48 12.45 7.96
CA ALA A 108 -19.50 12.14 8.96
C ALA A 108 -20.52 13.28 9.14
N ALA A 109 -20.09 14.54 9.01
CA ALA A 109 -20.98 15.70 9.05
C ALA A 109 -22.06 15.69 7.96
N ARG A 110 -21.82 14.95 6.86
CA ARG A 110 -22.76 14.75 5.74
C ARG A 110 -23.55 13.43 5.85
N GLY A 111 -23.29 12.64 6.89
CA GLY A 111 -23.90 11.32 7.05
C GLY A 111 -23.24 10.21 6.21
N VAL A 112 -22.13 10.48 5.53
CA VAL A 112 -21.36 9.48 4.78
C VAL A 112 -20.67 8.52 5.75
N MET A 113 -20.90 7.23 5.60
CA MET A 113 -20.26 6.21 6.42
C MET A 113 -18.85 5.90 5.88
N HIS A 114 -17.83 6.04 6.72
CA HIS A 114 -16.44 5.84 6.31
C HIS A 114 -15.87 4.54 6.89
N LEU A 115 -15.37 3.68 6.00
CA LEU A 115 -14.63 2.46 6.33
C LEU A 115 -13.17 2.62 5.86
N ARG A 116 -12.22 2.59 6.80
CA ARG A 116 -10.80 2.55 6.49
C ARG A 116 -10.44 1.12 6.16
N VAL A 117 -9.95 0.89 4.96
CA VAL A 117 -9.61 -0.46 4.49
C VAL A 117 -8.23 -0.44 3.88
N THR A 118 -7.22 -0.81 4.65
CA THR A 118 -5.87 -0.95 4.10
C THR A 118 -5.64 -2.38 3.63
N VAL A 119 -4.75 -2.53 2.66
CA VAL A 119 -4.40 -3.84 2.10
C VAL A 119 -2.92 -4.14 2.35
N SER A 120 -2.63 -5.39 2.66
CA SER A 120 -1.26 -5.91 2.76
C SER A 120 -1.01 -6.91 1.64
N GLY A 121 0.07 -6.67 0.90
CA GLY A 121 0.48 -7.36 -0.31
C GLY A 121 1.02 -6.36 -1.33
N ASN A 122 1.64 -6.87 -2.38
CA ASN A 122 2.14 -6.10 -3.51
C ASN A 122 1.19 -6.18 -4.71
N ASN A 123 1.57 -5.56 -5.85
CA ASN A 123 0.77 -5.58 -7.07
C ASN A 123 0.52 -7.00 -7.63
N HIS A 124 1.49 -7.92 -7.53
CA HIS A 124 1.29 -9.31 -7.95
C HIS A 124 0.25 -10.03 -7.10
N MET A 125 0.26 -9.79 -5.78
CA MET A 125 -0.76 -10.31 -4.87
C MET A 125 -2.14 -9.68 -5.15
N ALA A 126 -2.17 -8.40 -5.51
CA ALA A 126 -3.41 -7.73 -5.91
C ALA A 126 -3.99 -8.34 -7.20
N GLU A 127 -3.17 -8.58 -8.21
CA GLU A 127 -3.57 -9.26 -9.46
C GLU A 127 -4.09 -10.68 -9.21
N ALA A 128 -3.47 -11.40 -8.27
CA ALA A 128 -3.85 -12.77 -7.92
C ALA A 128 -5.01 -12.88 -6.91
N ALA A 129 -5.62 -11.77 -6.47
CA ALA A 129 -6.63 -11.75 -5.41
C ALA A 129 -6.15 -12.40 -4.10
N GLN A 130 -4.91 -12.12 -3.70
CA GLN A 130 -4.23 -12.69 -2.52
C GLN A 130 -3.89 -11.64 -1.47
N LEU A 131 -4.57 -10.49 -1.50
CA LEU A 131 -4.36 -9.44 -0.50
C LEU A 131 -4.93 -9.85 0.86
N THR A 132 -4.26 -9.40 1.92
CA THR A 132 -4.86 -9.35 3.25
C THR A 132 -5.54 -7.99 3.43
N VAL A 133 -6.81 -8.00 3.75
CA VAL A 133 -7.64 -6.81 3.93
C VAL A 133 -7.75 -6.50 5.42
N LEU A 134 -7.40 -5.28 5.80
CA LEU A 134 -7.45 -4.77 7.17
C LEU A 134 -8.47 -3.65 7.22
N ALA A 135 -9.53 -3.80 8.00
CA ALA A 135 -10.62 -2.85 8.05
C ALA A 135 -10.85 -2.28 9.45
N SER A 136 -11.20 -1.00 9.52
CA SER A 136 -11.71 -0.34 10.73
C SER A 136 -12.75 0.72 10.38
N GLY A 137 -13.69 0.96 11.29
CA GLY A 137 -14.84 1.83 11.12
C GLY A 137 -16.08 1.20 11.74
N PRO A 138 -17.30 1.65 11.44
CA PRO A 138 -18.52 1.05 11.98
C PRO A 138 -18.60 -0.44 11.63
N LYS A 139 -18.80 -1.29 12.64
CA LYS A 139 -18.75 -2.76 12.46
C LYS A 139 -19.84 -3.28 11.54
N ASP A 140 -21.04 -2.73 11.66
CA ASP A 140 -22.18 -3.07 10.80
C ASP A 140 -21.90 -2.73 9.32
N VAL A 141 -21.21 -1.61 9.06
CA VAL A 141 -20.77 -1.23 7.71
C VAL A 141 -19.73 -2.22 7.19
N PHE A 142 -18.75 -2.61 8.03
CA PHE A 142 -17.79 -3.65 7.64
C PHE A 142 -18.47 -4.95 7.23
N GLU A 143 -19.41 -5.44 8.06
CA GLU A 143 -20.13 -6.69 7.79
C GLU A 143 -20.95 -6.61 6.48
N ARG A 144 -21.59 -5.47 6.22
CA ARG A 144 -22.32 -5.21 4.97
C ARG A 144 -21.42 -5.16 3.75
N MET A 145 -20.16 -4.68 3.92
CA MET A 145 -19.18 -4.52 2.82
C MET A 145 -18.33 -5.76 2.58
N LEU A 146 -18.43 -6.81 3.39
CA LEU A 146 -17.70 -8.06 3.17
C LEU A 146 -17.81 -8.62 1.74
N PRO A 147 -18.98 -8.60 1.05
CA PRO A 147 -19.05 -9.05 -0.33
C PRO A 147 -18.17 -8.24 -1.30
N ILE A 148 -17.91 -6.97 -1.01
CA ILE A 148 -17.01 -6.09 -1.78
C ILE A 148 -15.54 -6.35 -1.41
N LEU A 149 -15.24 -6.68 -0.15
CA LEU A 149 -13.86 -6.85 0.32
C LEU A 149 -13.29 -8.25 -0.01
N LYS A 150 -14.11 -9.29 0.02
CA LYS A 150 -13.71 -10.69 -0.23
C LYS A 150 -13.04 -10.93 -1.60
N PRO A 151 -13.46 -10.30 -2.71
CA PRO A 151 -12.81 -10.47 -4.00
C PRO A 151 -11.35 -10.04 -4.06
N TRP A 152 -10.84 -9.29 -3.09
CA TRP A 152 -9.45 -8.83 -3.06
C TRP A 152 -8.47 -9.83 -2.43
N GLY A 153 -8.98 -10.78 -1.65
CA GLY A 153 -8.12 -11.80 -1.05
C GLY A 153 -8.82 -12.66 0.01
N PRO A 154 -8.16 -13.71 0.48
CA PRO A 154 -8.78 -14.71 1.35
C PRO A 154 -9.01 -14.24 2.79
N ASN A 155 -8.27 -13.21 3.26
CA ASN A 155 -8.29 -12.81 4.66
C ASN A 155 -8.82 -11.38 4.82
N GLN A 156 -9.86 -11.21 5.64
CA GLN A 156 -10.42 -9.91 6.03
C GLN A 156 -10.41 -9.81 7.57
N PHE A 157 -9.73 -8.79 8.09
CA PHE A 157 -9.64 -8.53 9.52
C PHE A 157 -10.35 -7.23 9.88
N TYR A 158 -11.29 -7.30 10.82
CA TYR A 158 -11.86 -6.12 11.47
C TYR A 158 -11.04 -5.78 12.72
N LEU A 159 -10.50 -4.56 12.77
CA LEU A 159 -9.53 -4.16 13.79
C LEU A 159 -10.06 -3.12 14.78
N GLY A 160 -11.29 -2.62 14.61
CA GLY A 160 -11.88 -1.64 15.52
C GLY A 160 -12.60 -0.51 14.80
N GLN A 161 -13.00 0.52 15.56
CA GLN A 161 -13.86 1.58 15.03
C GLN A 161 -13.12 2.83 14.51
N GLY A 162 -11.85 3.00 14.89
CA GLY A 162 -11.05 4.19 14.57
C GLY A 162 -10.00 3.92 13.49
N GLU A 163 -8.75 4.32 13.77
CA GLU A 163 -7.63 4.27 12.83
C GLU A 163 -6.82 2.95 12.88
N GLN A 164 -7.36 1.89 13.51
CA GLN A 164 -6.63 0.64 13.76
C GLN A 164 -6.16 -0.04 12.46
N ALA A 165 -6.94 0.01 11.38
CA ALA A 165 -6.52 -0.54 10.10
C ALA A 165 -5.32 0.23 9.50
N ARG A 166 -5.32 1.56 9.61
CA ARG A 166 -4.20 2.42 9.21
C ARG A 166 -2.95 2.10 10.02
N LEU A 167 -3.09 2.10 11.35
CA LEU A 167 -1.98 1.81 12.25
C LEU A 167 -1.39 0.40 11.97
N MET A 168 -2.25 -0.62 11.80
CA MET A 168 -1.78 -1.97 11.52
C MET A 168 -1.03 -2.05 10.18
N LYS A 169 -1.47 -1.31 9.16
CA LYS A 169 -0.71 -1.19 7.90
C LYS A 169 0.67 -0.61 8.14
N LEU A 170 0.81 0.44 8.94
CA LEU A 170 2.10 1.04 9.28
C LEU A 170 2.98 0.05 10.06
N VAL A 171 2.41 -0.70 11.01
CA VAL A 171 3.12 -1.76 11.76
C VAL A 171 3.69 -2.82 10.81
N ILE A 172 2.89 -3.32 9.87
CA ILE A 172 3.36 -4.30 8.87
C ILE A 172 4.47 -3.69 8.00
N ASN A 173 4.28 -2.48 7.48
CA ASN A 173 5.25 -1.84 6.61
C ASN A 173 6.56 -1.48 7.35
N LEU A 174 6.50 -1.20 8.67
CA LEU A 174 7.69 -1.04 9.52
C LEU A 174 8.53 -2.31 9.53
N MET A 175 7.91 -3.48 9.75
CA MET A 175 8.61 -4.76 9.71
C MET A 175 9.21 -5.04 8.33
N ILE A 176 8.49 -4.71 7.25
CA ILE A 176 8.96 -4.87 5.87
C ILE A 176 10.20 -3.99 5.61
N ALA A 177 10.14 -2.71 6.00
CA ALA A 177 11.27 -1.78 5.83
C ALA A 177 12.51 -2.22 6.60
N GLN A 178 12.35 -2.63 7.86
CA GLN A 178 13.44 -3.12 8.68
C GLN A 178 14.00 -4.46 8.18
N THR A 179 13.16 -5.34 7.62
CA THR A 179 13.63 -6.59 7.00
C THR A 179 14.58 -6.29 5.84
N SER A 180 14.30 -5.28 5.01
CA SER A 180 15.23 -4.93 3.92
C SER A 180 16.54 -4.32 4.43
N ALA A 181 16.50 -3.53 5.51
CA ALA A 181 17.70 -3.00 6.14
C ALA A 181 18.56 -4.13 6.75
N MET A 182 17.94 -5.04 7.50
CA MET A 182 18.58 -6.22 8.06
C MET A 182 19.26 -7.08 6.97
N LEU A 183 18.54 -7.35 5.89
CA LEU A 183 19.10 -8.11 4.76
C LEU A 183 20.28 -7.38 4.11
N SER A 184 20.20 -6.04 3.98
CA SER A 184 21.29 -5.26 3.38
C SER A 184 22.59 -5.36 4.19
N GLU A 185 22.53 -5.32 5.51
CA GLU A 185 23.69 -5.48 6.40
C GLU A 185 24.21 -6.94 6.36
N ALA A 186 23.33 -7.92 6.52
CA ALA A 186 23.70 -9.32 6.56
C ALA A 186 24.38 -9.81 5.28
N ILE A 187 23.82 -9.44 4.12
CA ILE A 187 24.39 -9.84 2.82
C ILE A 187 25.75 -9.18 2.58
N ASN A 188 25.88 -7.88 2.89
CA ASN A 188 27.16 -7.18 2.73
C ASN A 188 28.25 -7.71 3.68
N LEU A 189 27.89 -8.06 4.92
CA LEU A 189 28.82 -8.73 5.84
C LEU A 189 29.31 -10.06 5.28
N GLY A 190 28.41 -10.91 4.79
CA GLY A 190 28.76 -12.19 4.21
C GLY A 190 29.60 -12.07 2.95
N GLN A 191 29.25 -11.16 2.04
CA GLN A 191 29.99 -10.88 0.81
C GLN A 191 31.41 -10.38 1.10
N ARG A 192 31.59 -9.49 2.06
CA ARG A 192 32.93 -9.04 2.52
C ARG A 192 33.71 -10.16 3.17
N GLY A 193 33.04 -11.11 3.82
CA GLY A 193 33.65 -12.32 4.39
C GLY A 193 33.97 -13.42 3.36
N GLY A 194 33.69 -13.19 2.07
CA GLY A 194 34.00 -14.14 0.99
C GLY A 194 32.95 -15.22 0.76
N LEU A 195 31.73 -15.05 1.30
CA LEU A 195 30.63 -15.96 1.00
C LEU A 195 30.08 -15.70 -0.42
N ASP A 196 29.70 -16.79 -1.09
CA ASP A 196 29.08 -16.71 -2.41
C ASP A 196 27.68 -16.08 -2.34
N TRP A 197 27.42 -15.14 -3.26
CA TRP A 197 26.17 -14.38 -3.31
C TRP A 197 24.93 -15.27 -3.41
N ALA A 198 24.91 -16.22 -4.35
CA ALA A 198 23.75 -17.06 -4.58
C ALA A 198 23.53 -18.05 -3.42
N GLN A 199 24.61 -18.61 -2.88
CA GLN A 199 24.54 -19.49 -1.70
C GLN A 199 24.00 -18.78 -0.47
N MET A 200 24.40 -17.52 -0.21
CA MET A 200 23.85 -16.75 0.91
C MET A 200 22.33 -16.67 0.83
N TRP A 201 21.78 -16.33 -0.33
CA TRP A 201 20.33 -16.25 -0.50
C TRP A 201 19.61 -17.58 -0.31
N GLN A 202 20.20 -18.68 -0.79
CA GLN A 202 19.68 -20.03 -0.58
C GLN A 202 19.64 -20.40 0.92
N VAL A 203 20.75 -20.18 1.63
CA VAL A 203 20.86 -20.49 3.06
C VAL A 203 19.93 -19.63 3.90
N ILE A 204 19.87 -18.31 3.65
CA ILE A 204 18.95 -17.39 4.34
C ILE A 204 17.49 -17.82 4.11
N GLY A 205 17.12 -18.15 2.87
CA GLY A 205 15.77 -18.60 2.54
C GLY A 205 15.37 -19.92 3.21
N ALA A 206 16.33 -20.82 3.45
CA ALA A 206 16.12 -22.11 4.12
C ALA A 206 16.21 -22.05 5.65
N SER A 207 16.77 -20.97 6.20
CA SER A 207 16.98 -20.78 7.63
C SER A 207 15.71 -20.34 8.37
N ALA A 208 15.78 -20.29 9.71
CA ALA A 208 14.69 -19.81 10.56
C ALA A 208 14.26 -18.36 10.31
N VAL A 209 15.14 -17.51 9.72
CA VAL A 209 14.81 -16.14 9.35
C VAL A 209 14.16 -16.06 7.95
N GLY A 210 14.04 -17.16 7.23
CA GLY A 210 13.46 -17.26 5.89
C GLY A 210 11.94 -17.10 5.87
N SER A 211 11.43 -15.93 6.30
CA SER A 211 10.02 -15.59 6.21
C SER A 211 9.54 -15.49 4.73
N PRO A 212 8.23 -15.50 4.45
CA PRO A 212 7.72 -15.38 3.08
C PRO A 212 8.26 -14.16 2.33
N ILE A 213 8.42 -13.01 3.01
CA ILE A 213 8.98 -11.80 2.38
C ILE A 213 10.48 -11.96 2.09
N VAL A 214 11.24 -12.57 3.00
CA VAL A 214 12.67 -12.87 2.79
C VAL A 214 12.85 -13.80 1.60
N LYS A 215 12.06 -14.87 1.51
CA LYS A 215 12.09 -15.81 0.38
C LYS A 215 11.74 -15.15 -0.95
N ALA A 216 10.70 -14.30 -0.97
CA ALA A 216 10.33 -13.56 -2.18
C ALA A 216 11.44 -12.60 -2.63
N LYS A 217 12.09 -11.89 -1.69
CA LYS A 217 13.23 -11.02 -1.99
C LYS A 217 14.48 -11.81 -2.37
N ALA A 218 14.73 -12.97 -1.77
CA ALA A 218 15.87 -13.82 -2.13
C ALA A 218 15.83 -14.22 -3.61
N VAL A 219 14.67 -14.61 -4.15
CA VAL A 219 14.53 -14.94 -5.60
C VAL A 219 14.92 -13.76 -6.48
N GLN A 220 14.43 -12.58 -6.16
CA GLN A 220 14.68 -11.36 -6.92
C GLN A 220 16.14 -10.90 -6.80
N LEU A 221 16.64 -10.76 -5.57
CA LEU A 221 17.94 -10.14 -5.28
C LEU A 221 19.12 -11.09 -5.59
N SER A 222 18.93 -12.41 -5.54
CA SER A 222 19.97 -13.37 -5.96
C SER A 222 20.39 -13.18 -7.43
N GLN A 223 19.50 -12.64 -8.25
CA GLN A 223 19.71 -12.34 -9.67
C GLN A 223 20.09 -10.88 -9.93
N HIS A 224 20.35 -10.10 -8.87
CA HIS A 224 20.53 -8.65 -8.96
C HIS A 224 19.38 -7.91 -9.64
N ASP A 225 18.16 -8.47 -9.60
CA ASP A 225 16.97 -7.83 -10.12
C ASP A 225 16.40 -6.84 -9.09
N TYR A 226 16.34 -5.56 -9.47
CA TYR A 226 15.82 -4.46 -8.65
C TYR A 226 14.56 -3.85 -9.28
N THR A 227 13.87 -4.59 -10.14
CA THR A 227 12.59 -4.18 -10.73
C THR A 227 11.57 -3.87 -9.62
N PRO A 228 10.98 -2.66 -9.58
CA PRO A 228 10.21 -2.23 -8.42
C PRO A 228 8.82 -2.86 -8.37
N THR A 229 8.56 -3.61 -7.32
CA THR A 229 7.19 -3.87 -6.85
C THR A 229 6.69 -2.72 -5.98
N PHE A 230 7.59 -2.07 -5.26
CA PHE A 230 7.40 -0.89 -4.42
C PHE A 230 8.73 -0.13 -4.37
N THR A 231 8.76 1.14 -4.78
CA THR A 231 10.02 1.87 -4.95
C THR A 231 10.62 2.32 -3.62
N VAL A 232 11.93 2.67 -3.64
CA VAL A 232 12.60 3.31 -2.49
C VAL A 232 11.87 4.61 -2.09
N HIS A 233 11.44 5.43 -3.07
CA HIS A 233 10.65 6.65 -2.80
C HIS A 233 9.34 6.35 -2.07
N GLN A 234 8.61 5.32 -2.52
CA GLN A 234 7.36 4.92 -1.88
C GLN A 234 7.58 4.40 -0.45
N MET A 235 8.62 3.60 -0.22
CA MET A 235 8.97 3.13 1.10
C MET A 235 9.40 4.28 2.02
N LEU A 236 10.19 5.24 1.52
CA LEU A 236 10.58 6.42 2.30
C LEU A 236 9.37 7.27 2.71
N LYS A 237 8.37 7.41 1.83
CA LYS A 237 7.09 8.05 2.18
C LYS A 237 6.39 7.31 3.33
N ASP A 238 6.29 5.99 3.25
CA ASP A 238 5.65 5.19 4.30
C ASP A 238 6.43 5.23 5.62
N ILE A 239 7.77 5.24 5.57
CA ILE A 239 8.63 5.46 6.76
C ILE A 239 8.31 6.81 7.41
N GLY A 240 8.09 7.86 6.62
CA GLY A 240 7.65 9.16 7.14
C GLY A 240 6.35 9.07 7.95
N LEU A 241 5.35 8.33 7.44
CA LEU A 241 4.08 8.09 8.14
C LEU A 241 4.27 7.29 9.44
N MET A 242 5.18 6.29 9.43
CA MET A 242 5.50 5.48 10.62
C MET A 242 6.20 6.33 11.68
N MET A 243 7.17 7.18 11.29
CA MET A 243 7.87 8.09 12.21
C MET A 243 6.89 9.07 12.85
N GLN A 244 6.00 9.65 12.07
CA GLN A 244 4.94 10.53 12.56
C GLN A 244 4.01 9.81 13.56
N ALA A 245 3.59 8.57 13.25
CA ALA A 245 2.78 7.78 14.16
C ALA A 245 3.53 7.46 15.46
N GLY A 246 4.83 7.12 15.38
CA GLY A 246 5.68 6.90 16.55
C GLY A 246 5.77 8.14 17.45
N GLU A 247 5.95 9.32 16.85
CA GLU A 247 5.96 10.60 17.57
C GLU A 247 4.62 10.87 18.27
N GLN A 248 3.50 10.74 17.56
CA GLN A 248 2.16 10.95 18.11
C GLN A 248 1.81 10.01 19.26
N LEU A 249 2.31 8.76 19.20
CA LEU A 249 2.05 7.72 20.19
C LEU A 249 3.15 7.64 21.27
N ASN A 250 4.19 8.50 21.22
CA ASN A 250 5.36 8.46 22.10
C ASN A 250 6.09 7.10 22.09
N VAL A 251 6.17 6.46 20.91
CA VAL A 251 6.91 5.20 20.71
C VAL A 251 8.25 5.48 20.05
N PRO A 252 9.39 5.21 20.70
CA PRO A 252 10.71 5.39 20.08
C PRO A 252 10.94 4.35 18.98
N LEU A 253 11.36 4.81 17.79
CA LEU A 253 11.60 3.97 16.61
C LEU A 253 13.06 4.14 16.10
N PRO A 254 14.11 3.83 16.92
CA PRO A 254 15.49 4.10 16.54
C PRO A 254 15.93 3.28 15.32
N GLN A 255 15.56 2.00 15.19
CA GLN A 255 15.91 1.18 14.04
C GLN A 255 15.26 1.70 12.75
N LEU A 256 14.01 2.20 12.83
CA LEU A 256 13.33 2.80 11.68
C LEU A 256 14.01 4.11 11.25
N ALA A 257 14.49 4.92 12.21
CA ALA A 257 15.24 6.13 11.92
C ALA A 257 16.55 5.81 11.17
N MET A 258 17.27 4.76 11.56
CA MET A 258 18.45 4.28 10.82
C MET A 258 18.08 3.80 9.42
N THR A 259 17.00 2.99 9.30
CA THR A 259 16.49 2.53 8.00
C THR A 259 16.12 3.70 7.09
N GLN A 260 15.54 4.77 7.64
CA GLN A 260 15.24 5.98 6.87
C GLN A 260 16.51 6.61 6.26
N GLN A 261 17.62 6.64 7.00
CA GLN A 261 18.89 7.17 6.47
C GLN A 261 19.44 6.28 5.36
N LEU A 262 19.32 4.96 5.46
CA LEU A 262 19.73 4.05 4.38
C LEU A 262 18.88 4.27 3.11
N MET A 263 17.57 4.47 3.24
CA MET A 263 16.70 4.80 2.10
C MET A 263 17.10 6.14 1.46
N ARG A 264 17.40 7.16 2.27
CA ARG A 264 17.91 8.46 1.78
C ARG A 264 19.22 8.32 1.04
N ALA A 265 20.15 7.50 1.56
CA ALA A 265 21.42 7.21 0.89
C ALA A 265 21.20 6.53 -0.47
N ALA A 266 20.28 5.57 -0.57
CA ALA A 266 19.93 4.91 -1.83
C ALA A 266 19.37 5.93 -2.85
N ILE A 267 18.48 6.83 -2.44
CA ILE A 267 17.94 7.89 -3.31
C ILE A 267 19.05 8.83 -3.78
N ALA A 268 19.92 9.28 -2.88
CA ALA A 268 21.04 10.17 -3.22
C ALA A 268 22.02 9.53 -4.23
N GLN A 269 22.06 8.21 -4.29
CA GLN A 269 22.88 7.42 -5.20
C GLN A 269 22.14 7.02 -6.50
N GLY A 270 20.93 7.52 -6.74
CA GLY A 270 20.17 7.29 -7.97
C GLY A 270 19.25 6.06 -7.96
N ASP A 271 19.13 5.35 -6.83
CA ASP A 271 18.32 4.13 -6.73
C ASP A 271 16.84 4.37 -6.33
N GLY A 272 16.37 5.62 -6.35
CA GLY A 272 15.05 6.03 -5.85
C GLY A 272 13.86 5.32 -6.50
N GLU A 273 13.94 5.05 -7.80
CA GLU A 273 12.88 4.38 -8.59
C GLU A 273 13.03 2.86 -8.62
N LEU A 274 14.10 2.31 -8.07
CA LEU A 274 14.28 0.87 -7.92
C LEU A 274 13.42 0.32 -6.77
N ASP A 275 13.31 -1.00 -6.70
CA ASP A 275 12.66 -1.68 -5.58
C ASP A 275 13.28 -1.24 -4.24
N TYR A 276 12.45 -1.10 -3.19
CA TYR A 276 12.92 -0.64 -1.87
C TYR A 276 14.06 -1.50 -1.29
N ALA A 277 14.20 -2.75 -1.71
CA ALA A 277 15.31 -3.60 -1.31
C ALA A 277 16.64 -3.18 -1.98
N ALA A 278 16.64 -2.24 -2.93
CA ALA A 278 17.84 -1.66 -3.52
C ALA A 278 18.72 -0.89 -2.51
N ILE A 279 18.25 -0.67 -1.27
CA ILE A 279 19.12 -0.18 -0.19
C ILE A 279 20.35 -1.07 0.04
N ILE A 280 20.31 -2.34 -0.36
CA ILE A 280 21.46 -3.25 -0.35
C ILE A 280 22.61 -2.69 -1.21
N ARG A 281 22.32 -2.04 -2.34
CA ARG A 281 23.30 -1.42 -3.23
C ARG A 281 23.98 -0.23 -2.54
N ALA A 282 23.19 0.59 -1.82
CA ALA A 282 23.73 1.71 -1.05
C ALA A 282 24.71 1.22 0.02
N MET A 283 24.39 0.13 0.71
CA MET A 283 25.26 -0.51 1.70
C MET A 283 26.51 -1.13 1.04
N THR A 284 26.36 -1.77 -0.12
CA THR A 284 27.48 -2.31 -0.90
C THR A 284 28.50 -1.22 -1.24
N ARG A 285 28.03 -0.07 -1.75
CA ARG A 285 28.89 1.09 -2.05
C ARG A 285 29.54 1.67 -0.79
N ALA A 286 28.78 1.77 0.32
CA ALA A 286 29.31 2.23 1.61
C ALA A 286 30.38 1.29 2.17
N SER A 287 30.32 -0.01 1.83
CA SER A 287 31.33 -1.03 2.19
C SER A 287 32.56 -1.02 1.28
N GLY A 288 32.65 -0.09 0.32
CA GLY A 288 33.76 -0.01 -0.65
C GLY A 288 33.76 -1.16 -1.66
N GLN A 289 32.60 -1.72 -1.98
CA GLN A 289 32.43 -2.77 -2.97
C GLN A 289 31.74 -2.21 -4.23
N ASN A 290 32.04 -2.81 -5.38
CA ASN A 290 31.35 -2.49 -6.62
C ASN A 290 29.95 -3.13 -6.60
N THR A 291 28.93 -2.34 -6.91
CA THR A 291 27.60 -2.89 -7.17
C THR A 291 27.64 -3.55 -8.56
N PRO A 292 27.20 -4.79 -8.72
CA PRO A 292 26.95 -5.36 -10.05
C PRO A 292 26.01 -4.44 -10.83
N SER A 293 26.34 -4.24 -12.10
CA SER A 293 25.59 -3.44 -13.06
C SER A 293 24.19 -4.03 -13.32
#